data_1bb901f056a5ee1938e2b01df55b3444
#
_entry.id   1bb901f056a5ee1938e2b01df55b3444
#
_cell.length_a   1.000
_cell.length_b   1.000
_cell.length_c   1.000
_cell.angle_alpha   90.00
_cell.angle_beta   90.00
_cell.angle_gamma   90.00
#
_symmetry.space_group_name_H-M   'P 1'
#
loop_
_entity.id
_entity.type
_entity.pdbx_description
1 polymer ?
#
loop_
_entity_poly.entity_id
_entity_poly.type
_entity_poly.pdbx_seq_one_letter_code
_entity_poly.pdbx_strand_id
1 'polypeptide(L)'
;MDKIHIAVGSTRRPKLAAVTQALESFGPVLEPAAEFAVLGFDVESGVSHTPSTRDELMRGARQRAESLVRLAQQRHEAWQYFVGLEGGLDTVQVDGARHVFLESWAYVSDGSVGHYGRSGGVEIPAALAHEVLENGVELSQAIDRFAGEVGIRDAQGAWGVLSRNLITRQDAFRVAVLAAFAPFYNSKMYRAASAAR
;
A
#
# COMPACT_ATOMS: atom_id res chain seq x y z
N MET A 1 -26.09 -7.19 -12.33
CA MET A 1 -25.07 -7.21 -11.28
C MET A 1 -24.47 -5.81 -11.22
N ASP A 2 -24.46 -5.21 -10.05
CA ASP A 2 -23.87 -3.89 -9.88
C ASP A 2 -22.36 -4.03 -9.98
N LYS A 3 -21.73 -3.17 -10.78
CA LYS A 3 -20.29 -3.16 -10.95
C LYS A 3 -19.66 -2.12 -10.04
N ILE A 4 -18.85 -2.57 -9.10
CA ILE A 4 -18.13 -1.71 -8.15
C ILE A 4 -16.73 -1.42 -8.70
N HIS A 5 -16.44 -0.15 -8.93
CA HIS A 5 -15.15 0.30 -9.43
C HIS A 5 -14.23 0.69 -8.28
N ILE A 6 -13.06 0.07 -8.24
CA ILE A 6 -11.98 0.35 -7.30
C ILE A 6 -10.87 1.07 -8.04
N ALA A 7 -10.75 2.38 -7.82
CA ALA A 7 -9.66 3.16 -8.38
C ALA A 7 -8.39 2.99 -7.53
N VAL A 8 -7.26 2.67 -8.17
CA VAL A 8 -5.97 2.43 -7.51
C VAL A 8 -4.95 3.45 -8.00
N GLY A 9 -4.30 4.17 -7.09
CA GLY A 9 -3.29 5.19 -7.37
C GLY A 9 -1.93 4.60 -7.78
N SER A 10 -1.95 3.67 -8.71
CA SER A 10 -0.76 3.06 -9.31
C SER A 10 -1.13 2.29 -10.56
N THR A 11 -0.22 2.23 -11.53
CA THR A 11 -0.29 1.35 -12.72
C THR A 11 0.63 0.14 -12.61
N ARG A 12 1.38 -0.01 -11.51
CA ARG A 12 2.33 -1.12 -11.32
C ARG A 12 1.63 -2.43 -11.06
N ARG A 13 1.96 -3.46 -11.85
CA ARG A 13 1.34 -4.79 -11.80
C ARG A 13 1.27 -5.40 -10.39
N PRO A 14 2.36 -5.42 -9.57
CA PRO A 14 2.28 -6.01 -8.22
C PRO A 14 1.27 -5.29 -7.30
N LYS A 15 1.11 -3.98 -7.44
CA LYS A 15 0.14 -3.21 -6.66
C LYS A 15 -1.31 -3.49 -7.10
N LEU A 16 -1.57 -3.54 -8.39
CA LEU A 16 -2.90 -3.87 -8.93
C LEU A 16 -3.29 -5.31 -8.58
N ALA A 17 -2.39 -6.27 -8.77
CA ALA A 17 -2.61 -7.66 -8.42
C ALA A 17 -2.88 -7.85 -6.92
N ALA A 18 -2.20 -7.09 -6.05
CA ALA A 18 -2.46 -7.10 -4.61
C ALA A 18 -3.88 -6.67 -4.25
N VAL A 19 -4.41 -5.62 -4.91
CA VAL A 19 -5.78 -5.15 -4.71
C VAL A 19 -6.78 -6.19 -5.23
N THR A 20 -6.55 -6.76 -6.42
CA THR A 20 -7.42 -7.81 -6.99
C THR A 20 -7.48 -9.03 -6.07
N GLN A 21 -6.35 -9.55 -5.61
CA GLN A 21 -6.32 -10.69 -4.68
C GLN A 21 -6.97 -10.39 -3.32
N ALA A 22 -6.83 -9.16 -2.82
CA ALA A 22 -7.52 -8.76 -1.60
C ALA A 22 -9.04 -8.78 -1.80
N LEU A 23 -9.53 -8.24 -2.92
CA LEU A 23 -10.96 -8.25 -3.29
C LEU A 23 -11.53 -9.66 -3.43
N GLU A 24 -10.78 -10.61 -3.99
CA GLU A 24 -11.17 -12.03 -4.04
C GLU A 24 -11.47 -12.60 -2.63
N SER A 25 -10.76 -12.10 -1.61
CA SER A 25 -10.91 -12.56 -0.23
C SER A 25 -12.10 -11.91 0.49
N PHE A 26 -12.29 -10.60 0.37
CA PHE A 26 -13.32 -9.88 1.14
C PHE A 26 -14.50 -9.38 0.29
N GLY A 27 -14.41 -9.37 -1.02
CA GLY A 27 -15.46 -8.89 -1.91
C GLY A 27 -16.83 -9.54 -1.63
N PRO A 28 -16.90 -10.88 -1.43
CA PRO A 28 -18.16 -11.55 -1.07
C PRO A 28 -18.75 -11.13 0.27
N VAL A 29 -17.93 -10.57 1.17
CA VAL A 29 -18.37 -10.05 2.48
C VAL A 29 -18.76 -8.57 2.37
N LEU A 30 -18.04 -7.80 1.55
CA LEU A 30 -18.29 -6.38 1.32
C LEU A 30 -19.60 -6.17 0.56
N GLU A 31 -19.78 -6.87 -0.56
CA GLU A 31 -20.98 -6.81 -1.40
C GLU A 31 -21.16 -8.13 -2.16
N PRO A 32 -21.99 -9.06 -1.63
CA PRO A 32 -22.09 -10.44 -2.11
C PRO A 32 -22.54 -10.60 -3.56
N ALA A 33 -23.27 -9.63 -4.11
CA ALA A 33 -23.84 -9.72 -5.46
C ALA A 33 -23.11 -8.85 -6.49
N ALA A 34 -22.03 -8.17 -6.11
CA ALA A 34 -21.33 -7.24 -6.98
C ALA A 34 -20.18 -7.90 -7.75
N GLU A 35 -19.93 -7.37 -8.95
CA GLU A 35 -18.68 -7.58 -9.69
C GLU A 35 -17.72 -6.43 -9.38
N PHE A 36 -16.46 -6.74 -9.06
CA PHE A 36 -15.44 -5.73 -8.77
C PHE A 36 -14.52 -5.50 -9.96
N ALA A 37 -14.30 -4.23 -10.30
CA ALA A 37 -13.35 -3.83 -11.34
C ALA A 37 -12.24 -2.97 -10.74
N VAL A 38 -10.98 -3.39 -10.87
CA VAL A 38 -9.79 -2.67 -10.43
C VAL A 38 -9.27 -1.81 -11.57
N LEU A 39 -9.18 -0.49 -11.35
CA LEU A 39 -8.77 0.51 -12.33
C LEU A 39 -7.49 1.19 -11.83
N GLY A 40 -6.38 1.05 -12.55
CA GLY A 40 -5.09 1.66 -12.20
C GLY A 40 -4.89 3.02 -12.83
N PHE A 41 -4.42 3.99 -12.01
CA PHE A 41 -4.11 5.34 -12.46
C PHE A 41 -2.72 5.75 -11.97
N ASP A 42 -1.99 6.44 -12.83
CA ASP A 42 -0.74 7.07 -12.42
C ASP A 42 -1.06 8.41 -11.76
N VAL A 43 -0.82 8.48 -10.44
CA VAL A 43 -1.02 9.67 -9.62
C VAL A 43 0.19 9.89 -8.70
N GLU A 44 0.52 11.14 -8.45
CA GLU A 44 1.62 11.49 -7.58
C GLU A 44 1.31 11.19 -6.11
N SER A 45 2.35 10.80 -5.36
CA SER A 45 2.27 10.58 -3.92
C SER A 45 2.57 11.83 -3.09
N GLY A 46 3.24 12.80 -3.70
CA GLY A 46 3.71 14.01 -3.01
C GLY A 46 4.74 13.78 -1.91
N VAL A 47 5.35 12.59 -1.88
CA VAL A 47 6.44 12.22 -0.96
C VAL A 47 7.67 11.78 -1.74
N SER A 48 8.78 11.53 -1.04
CA SER A 48 10.03 11.04 -1.65
C SER A 48 9.85 9.71 -2.40
N HIS A 49 10.76 9.41 -3.32
CA HIS A 49 10.75 8.13 -4.08
C HIS A 49 10.90 6.91 -3.17
N THR A 50 11.63 7.05 -2.08
CA THR A 50 11.74 6.07 -1.00
C THR A 50 11.35 6.78 0.30
N PRO A 51 10.06 6.76 0.70
CA PRO A 51 9.67 7.23 2.02
C PRO A 51 10.47 6.53 3.11
N SER A 52 10.97 7.28 4.06
CA SER A 52 11.88 6.80 5.11
C SER A 52 11.29 6.90 6.51
N THR A 53 10.05 7.34 6.61
CA THR A 53 9.30 7.42 7.85
C THR A 53 7.88 6.91 7.67
N ARG A 54 7.28 6.44 8.76
CA ARG A 54 5.88 6.00 8.76
C ARG A 54 4.91 7.12 8.35
N ASP A 55 5.18 8.35 8.77
CA ASP A 55 4.37 9.53 8.41
C ASP A 55 4.39 9.78 6.91
N GLU A 56 5.55 9.64 6.26
CA GLU A 56 5.63 9.76 4.80
C GLU A 56 4.88 8.64 4.08
N LEU A 57 5.00 7.40 4.56
CA LEU A 57 4.28 6.26 4.01
C LEU A 57 2.76 6.45 4.09
N MET A 58 2.25 6.85 5.25
CA MET A 58 0.84 7.14 5.45
C MET A 58 0.36 8.30 4.60
N ARG A 59 1.11 9.41 4.59
CA ARG A 59 0.79 10.59 3.80
C ARG A 59 0.80 10.28 2.31
N GLY A 60 1.80 9.56 1.80
CA GLY A 60 1.89 9.18 0.39
C GLY A 60 0.72 8.28 -0.05
N ALA A 61 0.36 7.29 0.77
CA ALA A 61 -0.80 6.44 0.50
C ALA A 61 -2.08 7.27 0.46
N ARG A 62 -2.31 8.16 1.44
CA ARG A 62 -3.49 9.01 1.50
C ARG A 62 -3.55 9.98 0.32
N GLN A 63 -2.49 10.67 -0.03
CA GLN A 63 -2.45 11.62 -1.14
C GLN A 63 -2.78 10.98 -2.48
N ARG A 64 -2.33 9.73 -2.73
CA ARG A 64 -2.71 8.98 -3.92
C ARG A 64 -4.22 8.73 -3.97
N ALA A 65 -4.84 8.31 -2.88
CA ALA A 65 -6.29 8.10 -2.83
C ALA A 65 -7.07 9.41 -3.02
N GLU A 66 -6.66 10.49 -2.36
CA GLU A 66 -7.27 11.82 -2.53
C GLU A 66 -7.12 12.36 -3.96
N SER A 67 -6.01 12.07 -4.63
CA SER A 67 -5.81 12.42 -6.04
C SER A 67 -6.79 11.67 -6.94
N LEU A 68 -7.11 10.41 -6.62
CA LEU A 68 -8.13 9.65 -7.34
C LEU A 68 -9.54 10.21 -7.12
N VAL A 69 -9.88 10.65 -5.90
CA VAL A 69 -11.17 11.32 -5.64
C VAL A 69 -11.31 12.57 -6.50
N ARG A 70 -10.26 13.41 -6.54
CA ARG A 70 -10.27 14.61 -7.43
C ARG A 70 -10.38 14.22 -8.90
N LEU A 71 -9.69 13.18 -9.33
CA LEU A 71 -9.74 12.70 -10.71
C LEU A 71 -11.15 12.21 -11.10
N ALA A 72 -11.81 11.47 -10.20
CA ALA A 72 -13.18 11.01 -10.40
C ALA A 72 -14.16 12.18 -10.56
N GLN A 73 -14.04 13.20 -9.70
CA GLN A 73 -14.86 14.43 -9.79
C GLN A 73 -14.64 15.16 -11.11
N GLN A 74 -13.39 15.32 -11.54
CA GLN A 74 -13.04 16.00 -12.81
C GLN A 74 -13.56 15.25 -14.04
N ARG A 75 -13.59 13.91 -13.99
CA ARG A 75 -14.03 13.05 -15.09
C ARG A 75 -15.50 12.67 -15.03
N HIS A 76 -16.21 13.08 -13.97
CA HIS A 76 -17.59 12.65 -13.68
C HIS A 76 -17.75 11.12 -13.59
N GLU A 77 -16.74 10.45 -13.02
CA GLU A 77 -16.71 9.00 -12.83
C GLU A 77 -17.34 8.60 -11.49
N ALA A 78 -18.12 7.52 -11.49
CA ALA A 78 -18.79 7.00 -10.30
C ALA A 78 -18.01 5.83 -9.68
N TRP A 79 -16.75 6.05 -9.30
CA TRP A 79 -15.96 5.04 -8.59
C TRP A 79 -16.36 5.01 -7.11
N GLN A 80 -16.45 3.79 -6.55
CA GLN A 80 -16.94 3.59 -5.19
C GLN A 80 -15.82 3.59 -4.14
N TYR A 81 -14.61 3.12 -4.51
CA TYR A 81 -13.47 3.09 -3.60
C TYR A 81 -12.20 3.63 -4.26
N PHE A 82 -11.40 4.30 -3.45
CA PHE A 82 -10.16 4.95 -3.85
C PHE A 82 -9.00 4.39 -3.01
N VAL A 83 -8.07 3.71 -3.65
CA VAL A 83 -6.98 2.99 -2.99
C VAL A 83 -5.65 3.65 -3.30
N GLY A 84 -5.00 4.20 -2.28
CA GLY A 84 -3.62 4.67 -2.37
C GLY A 84 -2.68 3.66 -1.72
N LEU A 85 -1.55 3.37 -2.36
CA LEU A 85 -0.57 2.39 -1.93
C LEU A 85 0.83 3.00 -1.90
N GLU A 86 1.51 2.90 -0.76
CA GLU A 86 2.89 3.36 -0.62
C GLU A 86 3.76 2.31 0.06
N GLY A 87 5.04 2.27 -0.33
CA GLY A 87 6.02 1.35 0.25
C GLY A 87 7.33 2.08 0.49
N GLY A 88 7.98 1.78 1.60
CA GLY A 88 9.23 2.40 2.00
C GLY A 88 9.70 1.87 3.35
N LEU A 89 10.49 2.67 4.03
CA LEU A 89 11.16 2.28 5.26
C LEU A 89 10.53 2.96 6.48
N ASP A 90 10.59 2.27 7.60
CA ASP A 90 10.33 2.83 8.94
C ASP A 90 11.46 2.46 9.89
N THR A 91 11.84 3.38 10.75
CA THR A 91 12.95 3.19 11.69
C THR A 91 12.44 3.13 13.12
N VAL A 92 12.85 2.08 13.84
CA VAL A 92 12.51 1.87 15.24
C VAL A 92 13.80 1.83 16.06
N GLN A 93 13.80 2.50 17.22
CA GLN A 93 14.90 2.45 18.19
C GLN A 93 14.54 1.47 19.31
N VAL A 94 15.38 0.46 19.54
CA VAL A 94 15.24 -0.49 20.63
C VAL A 94 16.58 -0.64 21.33
N ASP A 95 16.64 -0.38 22.64
CA ASP A 95 17.84 -0.49 23.48
C ASP A 95 19.07 0.26 22.92
N GLY A 96 18.83 1.40 22.28
CA GLY A 96 19.89 2.21 21.65
C GLY A 96 20.33 1.73 20.26
N ALA A 97 19.83 0.60 19.80
CA ALA A 97 20.06 0.10 18.45
C ALA A 97 18.98 0.57 17.46
N ARG A 98 19.38 0.87 16.23
CA ARG A 98 18.50 1.26 15.13
C ARG A 98 18.11 0.04 14.31
N HIS A 99 16.82 -0.20 14.20
CA HIS A 99 16.22 -1.24 13.37
C HIS A 99 15.42 -0.58 12.25
N VAL A 100 15.66 -0.97 11.00
CA VAL A 100 14.99 -0.39 9.83
C VAL A 100 14.15 -1.47 9.16
N PHE A 101 12.86 -1.19 9.00
CA PHE A 101 11.89 -2.12 8.44
C PHE A 101 11.38 -1.63 7.09
N LEU A 102 11.31 -2.54 6.13
CA LEU A 102 10.55 -2.34 4.91
C LEU A 102 9.07 -2.61 5.21
N GLU A 103 8.21 -1.64 4.91
CA GLU A 103 6.76 -1.72 5.11
C GLU A 103 5.99 -1.37 3.83
N SER A 104 4.76 -1.86 3.73
CA SER A 104 3.79 -1.47 2.71
C SER A 104 2.53 -0.94 3.38
N TRP A 105 2.04 0.20 2.92
CA TRP A 105 0.87 0.88 3.45
C TRP A 105 -0.21 1.04 2.40
N ALA A 106 -1.45 0.95 2.83
CA ALA A 106 -2.64 1.26 2.05
C ALA A 106 -3.48 2.32 2.77
N TYR A 107 -4.09 3.20 2.01
CA TYR A 107 -5.19 4.04 2.44
C TYR A 107 -6.36 3.82 1.49
N VAL A 108 -7.52 3.50 2.05
CA VAL A 108 -8.75 3.25 1.30
C VAL A 108 -9.80 4.26 1.73
N SER A 109 -10.46 4.88 0.77
CA SER A 109 -11.56 5.81 1.00
C SER A 109 -12.76 5.47 0.11
N ASP A 110 -13.97 5.73 0.60
CA ASP A 110 -15.21 5.73 -0.18
C ASP A 110 -15.60 7.13 -0.71
N GLY A 111 -14.68 8.09 -0.58
CA GLY A 111 -14.90 9.48 -0.91
C GLY A 111 -15.38 10.36 0.25
N SER A 112 -15.87 9.76 1.33
CA SER A 112 -16.30 10.46 2.55
C SER A 112 -15.43 10.15 3.77
N VAL A 113 -15.15 8.89 4.00
CA VAL A 113 -14.27 8.42 5.07
C VAL A 113 -13.12 7.59 4.49
N GLY A 114 -12.04 7.48 5.24
CA GLY A 114 -10.91 6.67 4.81
C GLY A 114 -10.14 6.07 5.96
N HIS A 115 -9.54 4.91 5.68
CA HIS A 115 -8.87 4.09 6.68
C HIS A 115 -7.51 3.60 6.19
N TYR A 116 -6.58 3.50 7.12
CA TYR A 116 -5.26 2.97 6.87
C TYR A 116 -5.17 1.48 7.16
N GLY A 117 -4.31 0.80 6.40
CA GLY A 117 -3.84 -0.54 6.68
C GLY A 117 -2.36 -0.66 6.36
N ARG A 118 -1.67 -1.56 7.05
CA ARG A 118 -0.27 -1.84 6.76
C ARG A 118 0.02 -3.33 6.70
N SER A 119 1.09 -3.69 6.01
CA SER A 119 1.71 -5.01 6.11
C SER A 119 2.38 -5.17 7.48
N GLY A 120 2.92 -6.33 7.78
CA GLY A 120 4.03 -6.42 8.72
C GLY A 120 5.26 -5.69 8.17
N GLY A 121 6.40 -5.82 8.86
CA GLY A 121 7.69 -5.33 8.39
C GLY A 121 8.69 -6.46 8.21
N VAL A 122 9.60 -6.36 7.25
CA VAL A 122 10.82 -7.14 7.19
C VAL A 122 12.00 -6.24 7.53
N GLU A 123 12.78 -6.62 8.51
CA GLU A 123 14.00 -5.88 8.87
C GLU A 123 15.01 -5.98 7.72
N ILE A 124 15.54 -4.84 7.28
CA ILE A 124 16.53 -4.81 6.21
C ILE A 124 17.95 -4.88 6.75
N PRO A 125 18.91 -5.45 6.01
CA PRO A 125 20.31 -5.49 6.43
C PRO A 125 20.85 -4.09 6.70
N ALA A 126 21.68 -3.94 7.75
CA ALA A 126 22.23 -2.64 8.14
C ALA A 126 23.01 -1.94 7.02
N ALA A 127 23.72 -2.70 6.18
CA ALA A 127 24.42 -2.14 5.02
C ALA A 127 23.43 -1.56 3.97
N LEU A 128 22.30 -2.20 3.72
CA LEU A 128 21.26 -1.69 2.84
C LEU A 128 20.59 -0.46 3.44
N ALA A 129 20.32 -0.47 4.76
CA ALA A 129 19.77 0.68 5.47
C ALA A 129 20.70 1.91 5.37
N HIS A 130 22.00 1.71 5.53
CA HIS A 130 23.01 2.77 5.39
C HIS A 130 23.03 3.37 3.98
N GLU A 131 23.01 2.54 2.94
CA GLU A 131 22.96 3.00 1.54
C GLU A 131 21.76 3.92 1.28
N VAL A 132 20.58 3.52 1.78
CA VAL A 132 19.34 4.26 1.52
C VAL A 132 19.22 5.50 2.41
N LEU A 133 19.45 5.38 3.72
CA LEU A 133 19.15 6.44 4.67
C LEU A 133 20.28 7.46 4.80
N GLU A 134 21.55 7.03 4.71
CA GLU A 134 22.71 7.92 4.89
C GLU A 134 23.25 8.41 3.54
N ASN A 135 23.33 7.52 2.55
CA ASN A 135 23.88 7.87 1.23
C ASN A 135 22.81 8.37 0.24
N GLY A 136 21.51 8.35 0.63
CA GLY A 136 20.41 8.86 -0.18
C GLY A 136 20.13 8.04 -1.46
N VAL A 137 20.61 6.79 -1.52
CA VAL A 137 20.37 5.92 -2.67
C VAL A 137 18.93 5.43 -2.66
N GLU A 138 18.23 5.50 -3.80
CA GLU A 138 16.87 4.96 -3.90
C GLU A 138 16.88 3.45 -3.59
N LEU A 139 15.91 2.99 -2.76
CA LEU A 139 15.81 1.59 -2.33
C LEU A 139 15.79 0.62 -3.54
N SER A 140 15.13 0.99 -4.63
CA SER A 140 15.10 0.15 -5.83
C SER A 140 16.49 -0.06 -6.45
N GLN A 141 17.33 0.97 -6.46
CA GLN A 141 18.68 0.89 -6.96
C GLN A 141 19.62 0.13 -6.00
N ALA A 142 19.45 0.38 -4.70
CA ALA A 142 20.23 -0.30 -3.68
C ALA A 142 19.94 -1.81 -3.69
N ILE A 143 18.66 -2.22 -3.72
CA ILE A 143 18.30 -3.64 -3.71
C ILE A 143 18.73 -4.37 -5.00
N ASP A 144 18.66 -3.72 -6.16
CA ASP A 144 19.14 -4.28 -7.42
C ASP A 144 20.65 -4.61 -7.31
N ARG A 145 21.45 -3.70 -6.74
CA ARG A 145 22.89 -3.95 -6.49
C ARG A 145 23.15 -5.06 -5.49
N PHE A 146 22.39 -5.08 -4.37
CA PHE A 146 22.52 -6.10 -3.34
C PHE A 146 22.19 -7.50 -3.83
N ALA A 147 21.20 -7.64 -4.71
CA ALA A 147 20.77 -8.89 -5.28
C ALA A 147 21.60 -9.30 -6.52
N GLY A 148 22.36 -8.39 -7.13
CA GLY A 148 23.02 -8.61 -8.42
C GLY A 148 22.04 -8.75 -9.59
N GLU A 149 20.84 -8.20 -9.47
CA GLU A 149 19.76 -8.27 -10.44
C GLU A 149 19.27 -6.85 -10.77
N VAL A 150 18.58 -6.68 -11.90
CA VAL A 150 18.03 -5.38 -12.33
C VAL A 150 16.51 -5.49 -12.49
N GLY A 151 15.79 -4.44 -12.08
CA GLY A 151 14.34 -4.36 -12.27
C GLY A 151 13.51 -5.09 -11.20
N ILE A 152 14.10 -5.40 -10.06
CA ILE A 152 13.46 -6.07 -8.91
C ILE A 152 12.16 -5.36 -8.49
N ARG A 153 12.14 -4.03 -8.60
CA ARG A 153 10.99 -3.21 -8.21
C ARG A 153 9.68 -3.60 -8.91
N ASP A 154 9.73 -4.03 -10.15
CA ASP A 154 8.55 -4.38 -10.96
C ASP A 154 8.28 -5.90 -10.98
N ALA A 155 9.12 -6.68 -10.31
CA ALA A 155 8.99 -8.12 -10.08
C ALA A 155 8.68 -8.40 -8.60
N GLN A 156 9.51 -9.21 -7.93
CA GLN A 156 9.33 -9.63 -6.52
C GLN A 156 9.45 -8.47 -5.51
N GLY A 157 10.11 -7.38 -5.90
CA GLY A 157 10.42 -6.25 -5.04
C GLY A 157 11.46 -6.59 -3.96
N ALA A 158 11.85 -5.59 -3.16
CA ALA A 158 12.77 -5.81 -2.05
C ALA A 158 12.25 -6.85 -1.04
N TRP A 159 10.93 -6.97 -0.87
CA TRP A 159 10.30 -8.02 -0.07
C TRP A 159 10.71 -9.42 -0.52
N GLY A 160 10.60 -9.70 -1.83
CA GLY A 160 10.95 -11.00 -2.38
C GLY A 160 12.44 -11.31 -2.25
N VAL A 161 13.31 -10.34 -2.52
CA VAL A 161 14.76 -10.50 -2.34
C VAL A 161 15.10 -10.86 -0.89
N LEU A 162 14.61 -10.08 0.07
CA LEU A 162 14.92 -10.26 1.49
C LEU A 162 14.35 -11.56 2.08
N SER A 163 13.27 -12.08 1.51
CA SER A 163 12.59 -13.28 2.00
C SER A 163 12.74 -14.52 1.12
N ARG A 164 13.60 -14.50 0.09
CA ARG A 164 13.71 -15.57 -0.93
C ARG A 164 12.36 -15.89 -1.58
N ASN A 165 11.59 -14.86 -1.89
CA ASN A 165 10.25 -14.94 -2.49
C ASN A 165 9.18 -15.65 -1.63
N LEU A 166 9.41 -15.87 -0.33
CA LEU A 166 8.39 -16.37 0.58
C LEU A 166 7.33 -15.31 0.89
N ILE A 167 7.71 -14.03 0.82
CA ILE A 167 6.81 -12.88 0.90
C ILE A 167 7.19 -11.94 -0.23
N THR A 168 6.30 -11.76 -1.19
CA THR A 168 6.51 -10.82 -2.29
C THR A 168 6.00 -9.42 -1.95
N ARG A 169 6.37 -8.44 -2.76
CA ARG A 169 5.80 -7.09 -2.70
C ARG A 169 4.27 -7.10 -2.85
N GLN A 170 3.74 -8.00 -3.68
CA GLN A 170 2.31 -8.18 -3.87
C GLN A 170 1.65 -8.68 -2.59
N ASP A 171 2.23 -9.66 -1.90
CA ASP A 171 1.70 -10.19 -0.63
C ASP A 171 1.66 -9.11 0.45
N ALA A 172 2.72 -8.32 0.59
CA ALA A 172 2.77 -7.22 1.55
C ALA A 172 1.67 -6.18 1.28
N PHE A 173 1.50 -5.73 0.03
CA PHE A 173 0.41 -4.82 -0.31
C PHE A 173 -0.96 -5.45 -0.14
N ARG A 174 -1.13 -6.74 -0.44
CA ARG A 174 -2.40 -7.45 -0.21
C ARG A 174 -2.82 -7.39 1.26
N VAL A 175 -1.90 -7.65 2.19
CA VAL A 175 -2.19 -7.56 3.63
C VAL A 175 -2.57 -6.13 4.02
N ALA A 176 -1.84 -5.12 3.53
CA ALA A 176 -2.16 -3.72 3.79
C ALA A 176 -3.57 -3.34 3.28
N VAL A 177 -3.94 -3.79 2.08
CA VAL A 177 -5.29 -3.55 1.50
C VAL A 177 -6.37 -4.24 2.31
N LEU A 178 -6.18 -5.52 2.68
CA LEU A 178 -7.12 -6.24 3.54
C LEU A 178 -7.38 -5.49 4.86
N ALA A 179 -6.32 -5.00 5.50
CA ALA A 179 -6.42 -4.26 6.74
C ALA A 179 -7.12 -2.90 6.55
N ALA A 180 -6.83 -2.18 5.47
CA ALA A 180 -7.45 -0.88 5.18
C ALA A 180 -8.94 -0.99 4.83
N PHE A 181 -9.37 -2.08 4.19
CA PHE A 181 -10.79 -2.34 3.91
C PHE A 181 -11.57 -2.90 5.11
N ALA A 182 -10.90 -3.32 6.19
CA ALA A 182 -11.58 -3.92 7.34
C ALA A 182 -12.75 -3.09 7.89
N PRO A 183 -12.66 -1.75 8.02
CA PRO A 183 -13.78 -0.93 8.47
C PRO A 183 -14.98 -0.92 7.53
N PHE A 184 -14.79 -1.20 6.24
CA PHE A 184 -15.86 -1.26 5.26
C PHE A 184 -16.57 -2.62 5.28
N TYR A 185 -15.84 -3.73 5.15
CA TYR A 185 -16.47 -5.06 5.15
C TYR A 185 -16.87 -5.55 6.55
N ASN A 186 -16.39 -4.92 7.63
CA ASN A 186 -16.80 -5.19 9.01
C ASN A 186 -17.40 -3.92 9.70
N SER A 187 -18.20 -3.18 8.96
CA SER A 187 -18.71 -1.87 9.36
C SER A 187 -19.46 -1.87 10.72
N LYS A 188 -20.06 -3.00 11.11
CA LYS A 188 -20.77 -3.14 12.41
C LYS A 188 -19.82 -2.89 13.60
N MET A 189 -18.60 -3.43 13.56
CA MET A 189 -17.62 -3.24 14.64
C MET A 189 -17.12 -1.79 14.73
N TYR A 190 -16.95 -1.14 13.58
CA TYR A 190 -16.40 0.22 13.52
C TYR A 190 -17.45 1.31 13.80
N ARG A 191 -18.73 1.08 13.48
CA ARG A 191 -19.84 2.01 13.81
C ARG A 191 -20.20 1.99 15.28
N ALA A 192 -20.18 0.84 15.94
CA ALA A 192 -20.47 0.71 17.36
C ALA A 192 -19.51 1.54 18.25
N ALA A 193 -18.26 1.68 17.85
CA ALA A 193 -17.26 2.48 18.56
C ALA A 193 -17.47 4.00 18.42
N SER A 194 -18.15 4.46 17.37
CA SER A 194 -18.39 5.90 17.13
C SER A 194 -19.58 6.44 17.94
N ALA A 195 -20.49 5.58 18.41
CA ALA A 195 -21.68 5.97 19.21
C ALA A 195 -21.39 6.08 20.72
N ALA A 196 -20.16 5.73 21.15
CA ALA A 196 -19.75 5.72 22.56
C ALA A 196 -18.83 6.89 22.95
N ARG A 197 -18.73 7.93 22.11
CA ARG A 197 -17.96 9.16 22.39
C ARG A 197 -18.85 10.37 22.52
#